data_aa4c4bf53bcf4f005fabfce6527900c2
#
_entry.id   aa4c4bf53bcf4f005fabfce6527900c2
#
_cell.length_a   1.000
_cell.length_b   1.000
_cell.length_c   1.000
_cell.angle_alpha   90.00
_cell.angle_beta   90.00
_cell.angle_gamma   90.00
#
_symmetry.space_group_name_H-M   'P 1'
#
loop_
_entity.id
_entity.type
_entity.pdbx_description
1 polymer ?
#
loop_
_entity_poly.entity_id
_entity_poly.type
_entity_poly.pdbx_seq_one_letter_code
_entity_poly.pdbx_strand_id
1 'polypeptide(L)'
;MPGRRGRAQSSGSFPKWLLPPAPTKKPSTGDYVEDDIYYDLLDEADIDMFCRPDANAVFVVPWAIEPTAMVIHDTFDKQGNPIELSPRNILKKVLQMYAEKGWKPIVAPEMEFYLTKRNSDPDFPLVAPVGRSGRPETGRQSFSIDAANEFDPLFEDMYDWCELQGLDLDTLIHEEGPAQMEINFRHGDALHLADQILVFKRTMREAALKHDVAATFMAKPITDEPGSAMHIHQSVVDIKTGKNIFSNEDGTMSELFMHHIGGLQKYIPELLPLFAPNVNSFRRFLPDTSAPVNVEWGEENRTVGLRVPEASPQNRRVENRLAGADANPYLVLAATLLCGYMGMVGGVKPGAPVKGRGYERRNLRLPVTIESALERMEACKDAEKFLGEKFIRGYVAVKRAEHENFKRVISSWEREFLLLSV
;
A
#
# COMPACT_ATOMS: atom_id res chain seq x y z
N MET A 1 22.98 -40.00 5.35
CA MET A 1 23.27 -38.85 6.23
C MET A 1 21.94 -38.36 6.79
N PRO A 2 21.76 -38.19 8.10
CA PRO A 2 20.45 -37.83 8.66
C PRO A 2 20.15 -36.36 8.35
N GLY A 3 18.94 -36.12 7.82
CA GLY A 3 18.47 -34.82 7.39
C GLY A 3 18.46 -33.78 8.52
N ARG A 4 19.13 -32.67 8.30
CA ARG A 4 18.97 -31.46 9.09
C ARG A 4 17.53 -30.97 8.92
N ARG A 5 16.76 -30.98 10.00
CA ARG A 5 15.44 -30.35 10.06
C ARG A 5 15.65 -28.85 9.89
N GLY A 6 15.22 -28.29 8.76
CA GLY A 6 15.17 -26.86 8.55
C GLY A 6 14.38 -26.22 9.69
N ARG A 7 14.95 -25.21 10.36
CA ARG A 7 14.20 -24.33 11.24
C ARG A 7 13.22 -23.55 10.38
N ALA A 8 11.95 -23.89 10.46
CA ALA A 8 10.90 -23.01 9.98
C ALA A 8 10.93 -21.75 10.84
N GLN A 9 11.63 -20.71 10.39
CA GLN A 9 11.37 -19.38 10.90
C GLN A 9 10.10 -18.90 10.22
N SER A 10 9.01 -18.82 10.95
CA SER A 10 7.77 -18.20 10.54
C SER A 10 7.96 -16.67 10.45
N SER A 11 8.74 -16.24 9.49
CA SER A 11 8.81 -14.82 9.09
C SER A 11 7.83 -14.54 7.97
N GLY A 12 6.64 -15.12 8.05
CA GLY A 12 5.53 -14.60 7.28
C GLY A 12 5.34 -13.17 7.74
N SER A 13 5.61 -12.20 6.88
CA SER A 13 5.27 -10.82 7.16
C SER A 13 3.76 -10.68 7.06
N PHE A 14 3.07 -11.32 8.00
CA PHE A 14 1.74 -10.87 8.35
C PHE A 14 1.89 -9.41 8.78
N PRO A 15 1.01 -8.53 8.36
CA PRO A 15 0.96 -7.23 8.96
C PRO A 15 0.94 -7.45 10.47
N LYS A 16 1.73 -6.70 11.20
CA LYS A 16 1.90 -6.87 12.67
C LYS A 16 0.58 -6.82 13.45
N TRP A 17 -0.50 -6.41 12.84
CA TRP A 17 -1.84 -6.34 13.38
C TRP A 17 -2.71 -7.59 13.14
N LEU A 18 -2.19 -8.63 12.49
CA LEU A 18 -2.92 -9.87 12.20
C LEU A 18 -2.12 -11.13 12.54
N LEU A 19 -1.19 -11.04 13.45
CA LEU A 19 -0.59 -12.24 14.01
C LEU A 19 -1.58 -12.84 15.01
N PRO A 20 -1.80 -14.19 14.95
CA PRO A 20 -2.55 -14.85 15.97
C PRO A 20 -1.84 -14.70 17.30
N PRO A 21 -2.56 -14.86 18.34
CA PRO A 21 -2.10 -14.63 19.67
C PRO A 21 -1.15 -15.72 20.13
N ALA A 22 0.09 -15.45 20.12
CA ALA A 22 0.80 -15.71 21.35
C ALA A 22 0.58 -14.45 22.18
N PRO A 23 0.65 -14.49 23.51
CA PRO A 23 0.17 -13.41 24.36
C PRO A 23 0.84 -12.04 24.20
N THR A 24 1.13 -11.55 23.02
CA THR A 24 1.84 -10.30 22.75
C THR A 24 1.61 -9.77 21.37
N LYS A 25 0.57 -9.22 21.00
CA LYS A 25 0.45 -8.62 19.93
C LYS A 25 -0.22 -7.65 19.22
N LYS A 26 0.24 -7.00 18.45
CA LYS A 26 0.59 -5.71 18.60
C LYS A 26 0.52 -4.91 17.32
N PRO A 27 -0.10 -3.70 17.33
CA PRO A 27 0.16 -2.59 16.44
C PRO A 27 1.66 -2.39 16.18
N SER A 28 2.02 -1.42 15.38
CA SER A 28 3.44 -1.09 15.12
C SER A 28 4.27 -0.84 16.39
N THR A 29 3.63 -0.43 17.49
CA THR A 29 4.23 -0.21 18.81
C THR A 29 4.37 -1.47 19.63
N GLY A 30 3.63 -2.50 19.30
CA GLY A 30 3.65 -3.72 20.03
C GLY A 30 2.66 -3.82 21.18
N ASP A 31 1.73 -2.88 21.38
CA ASP A 31 0.72 -2.90 22.46
C ASP A 31 -0.53 -3.70 22.07
N TYR A 32 -1.37 -4.06 23.06
CA TYR A 32 -2.61 -4.77 22.81
C TYR A 32 -3.75 -3.82 22.42
N VAL A 33 -4.67 -4.32 21.64
CA VAL A 33 -6.02 -3.79 21.56
C VAL A 33 -6.72 -4.04 22.90
N GLU A 34 -7.70 -3.21 23.26
CA GLU A 34 -8.49 -3.40 24.48
C GLU A 34 -9.10 -4.80 24.54
N ASP A 35 -9.04 -5.41 25.72
CA ASP A 35 -9.44 -6.81 25.95
C ASP A 35 -10.86 -7.11 25.49
N ASP A 36 -11.82 -6.22 25.76
CA ASP A 36 -13.24 -6.41 25.38
C ASP A 36 -13.41 -6.54 23.86
N ILE A 37 -12.67 -5.76 23.08
CA ILE A 37 -12.71 -5.84 21.60
C ILE A 37 -11.94 -7.08 21.12
N TYR A 38 -10.82 -7.37 21.76
CA TYR A 38 -9.99 -8.49 21.40
C TYR A 38 -10.73 -9.82 21.52
N TYR A 39 -11.35 -10.09 22.67
CA TYR A 39 -12.07 -11.33 22.93
C TYR A 39 -13.42 -11.44 22.19
N ASP A 40 -14.02 -10.32 21.81
CA ASP A 40 -15.21 -10.33 20.95
C ASP A 40 -14.88 -10.67 19.47
N LEU A 41 -13.66 -10.35 19.03
CA LEU A 41 -13.19 -10.64 17.67
C LEU A 41 -12.49 -12.00 17.55
N LEU A 42 -11.83 -12.44 18.62
CA LEU A 42 -11.09 -13.68 18.71
C LEU A 42 -11.64 -14.49 19.88
N ASP A 43 -11.50 -15.79 19.83
CA ASP A 43 -11.97 -16.66 20.91
C ASP A 43 -11.13 -16.45 22.19
N GLU A 44 -11.78 -16.43 23.39
CA GLU A 44 -11.10 -16.31 24.69
C GLU A 44 -10.06 -17.41 24.93
N ALA A 45 -10.21 -18.55 24.25
CA ALA A 45 -9.29 -19.68 24.35
C ALA A 45 -8.03 -19.54 23.51
N ASP A 46 -7.82 -18.40 22.83
CA ASP A 46 -6.61 -18.15 22.01
C ASP A 46 -6.33 -19.24 20.97
N ILE A 47 -7.38 -19.56 20.17
CA ILE A 47 -7.40 -20.71 19.28
C ILE A 47 -6.35 -20.60 18.17
N ASP A 48 -5.61 -21.67 17.92
CA ASP A 48 -4.65 -21.75 16.81
C ASP A 48 -5.29 -21.56 15.45
N MET A 49 -4.58 -20.85 14.56
CA MET A 49 -4.87 -20.78 13.12
C MET A 49 -4.07 -21.82 12.35
N PHE A 50 -4.63 -22.28 11.24
CA PHE A 50 -3.95 -23.16 10.30
C PHE A 50 -3.38 -22.35 9.13
N CYS A 51 -2.09 -22.48 8.90
CA CYS A 51 -1.42 -21.88 7.76
C CYS A 51 -1.25 -22.92 6.63
N ARG A 52 -1.71 -22.58 5.42
CA ARG A 52 -1.48 -23.40 4.22
C ARG A 52 -0.56 -22.65 3.27
N PRO A 53 0.59 -23.24 2.87
CA PRO A 53 1.50 -22.61 1.93
C PRO A 53 0.84 -22.47 0.57
N ASP A 54 1.05 -21.32 -0.09
CA ASP A 54 0.69 -21.14 -1.49
C ASP A 54 1.88 -21.50 -2.36
N ALA A 55 1.74 -22.54 -3.17
CA ALA A 55 2.80 -23.01 -4.06
C ALA A 55 3.20 -21.99 -5.15
N ASN A 56 2.32 -21.02 -5.45
CA ASN A 56 2.59 -19.94 -6.40
C ASN A 56 3.27 -18.73 -5.74
N ALA A 57 3.44 -18.74 -4.42
CA ALA A 57 4.03 -17.64 -3.65
C ALA A 57 5.26 -18.11 -2.85
N VAL A 58 6.20 -18.74 -3.56
CA VAL A 58 7.48 -19.22 -3.05
C VAL A 58 8.59 -18.38 -3.66
N PHE A 59 9.41 -17.77 -2.81
CA PHE A 59 10.48 -16.85 -3.23
C PHE A 59 11.80 -17.26 -2.59
N VAL A 60 12.88 -17.25 -3.34
CA VAL A 60 14.22 -17.42 -2.77
C VAL A 60 14.58 -16.24 -1.89
N VAL A 61 15.52 -16.42 -0.97
CA VAL A 61 16.05 -15.37 -0.09
C VAL A 61 17.53 -15.16 -0.43
N PRO A 62 17.86 -14.31 -1.43
CA PRO A 62 19.22 -14.23 -2.00
C PRO A 62 20.29 -13.76 -1.02
N TRP A 63 19.93 -12.96 -0.03
CA TRP A 63 20.83 -12.44 1.00
C TRP A 63 21.10 -13.43 2.16
N ALA A 64 20.44 -14.57 2.17
CA ALA A 64 20.66 -15.56 3.22
C ALA A 64 21.99 -16.29 3.01
N ILE A 65 22.72 -16.56 4.10
CA ILE A 65 24.01 -17.27 4.07
C ILE A 65 23.82 -18.72 3.59
N GLU A 66 22.73 -19.37 4.00
CA GLU A 66 22.38 -20.72 3.55
C GLU A 66 21.21 -20.66 2.56
N PRO A 67 21.09 -21.61 1.62
CA PRO A 67 19.94 -21.67 0.71
C PRO A 67 18.62 -21.63 1.47
N THR A 68 17.87 -20.54 1.28
CA THR A 68 16.63 -20.25 2.01
C THR A 68 15.53 -19.87 1.05
N ALA A 69 14.31 -20.29 1.33
CA ALA A 69 13.10 -19.84 0.65
C ALA A 69 12.10 -19.28 1.64
N MET A 70 11.38 -18.26 1.20
CA MET A 70 10.22 -17.68 1.86
C MET A 70 8.96 -18.17 1.16
N VAL A 71 7.96 -18.61 1.92
CA VAL A 71 6.68 -19.05 1.39
C VAL A 71 5.56 -18.25 2.04
N ILE A 72 4.68 -17.68 1.23
CA ILE A 72 3.49 -16.99 1.71
C ILE A 72 2.39 -18.04 1.99
N HIS A 73 1.70 -17.88 3.10
CA HIS A 73 0.65 -18.79 3.55
C HIS A 73 -0.71 -18.08 3.59
N ASP A 74 -1.74 -18.81 3.23
CA ASP A 74 -3.12 -18.44 3.58
C ASP A 74 -3.45 -18.96 4.97
N THR A 75 -4.34 -18.28 5.67
CA THR A 75 -4.73 -18.62 7.05
C THR A 75 -6.19 -19.06 7.14
N PHE A 76 -6.42 -20.10 7.92
CA PHE A 76 -7.72 -20.77 8.06
C PHE A 76 -8.02 -21.06 9.53
N ASP A 77 -9.31 -21.15 9.86
CA ASP A 77 -9.79 -21.68 11.14
C ASP A 77 -9.71 -23.22 11.20
N LYS A 78 -10.11 -23.80 12.34
CA LYS A 78 -10.17 -25.26 12.53
C LYS A 78 -11.14 -25.97 11.58
N GLN A 79 -12.14 -25.27 11.09
CA GLN A 79 -13.15 -25.79 10.14
C GLN A 79 -12.66 -25.67 8.70
N GLY A 80 -11.56 -25.00 8.46
CA GLY A 80 -11.00 -24.77 7.14
C GLY A 80 -11.58 -23.55 6.42
N ASN A 81 -12.29 -22.68 7.13
CA ASN A 81 -12.73 -21.39 6.58
C ASN A 81 -11.58 -20.39 6.58
N PRO A 82 -11.46 -19.55 5.54
CA PRO A 82 -10.47 -18.47 5.51
C PRO A 82 -10.67 -17.51 6.69
N ILE A 83 -9.59 -17.13 7.36
CA ILE A 83 -9.63 -16.11 8.42
C ILE A 83 -10.04 -14.77 7.82
N GLU A 84 -11.15 -14.20 8.28
CA GLU A 84 -11.74 -12.95 7.78
C GLU A 84 -10.85 -11.72 8.05
N LEU A 85 -9.98 -11.77 9.05
CA LEU A 85 -9.05 -10.70 9.40
C LEU A 85 -7.76 -10.70 8.53
N SER A 86 -7.51 -11.76 7.76
CA SER A 86 -6.29 -11.87 6.96
C SER A 86 -6.31 -10.96 5.73
N PRO A 87 -5.35 -10.04 5.56
CA PRO A 87 -5.30 -9.14 4.40
C PRO A 87 -5.32 -9.86 3.05
N ARG A 88 -4.57 -10.96 2.95
CA ARG A 88 -4.51 -11.75 1.72
C ARG A 88 -5.85 -12.41 1.41
N ASN A 89 -6.56 -12.89 2.44
CA ASN A 89 -7.91 -13.45 2.27
C ASN A 89 -8.94 -12.37 1.89
N ILE A 90 -8.80 -11.15 2.42
CA ILE A 90 -9.64 -10.00 2.00
C ILE A 90 -9.45 -9.71 0.52
N LEU A 91 -8.21 -9.65 0.02
CA LEU A 91 -7.97 -9.46 -1.41
C LEU A 91 -8.56 -10.61 -2.24
N LYS A 92 -8.34 -11.86 -1.86
CA LYS A 92 -8.93 -13.02 -2.53
C LYS A 92 -10.45 -12.95 -2.60
N LYS A 93 -11.11 -12.53 -1.51
CA LYS A 93 -12.56 -12.32 -1.47
C LYS A 93 -13.03 -11.28 -2.49
N VAL A 94 -12.34 -10.15 -2.59
CA VAL A 94 -12.65 -9.12 -3.58
C VAL A 94 -12.45 -9.63 -5.00
N LEU A 95 -11.34 -10.34 -5.27
CA LEU A 95 -11.08 -10.92 -6.60
C LEU A 95 -12.14 -11.96 -6.99
N GLN A 96 -12.62 -12.77 -6.04
CA GLN A 96 -13.71 -13.71 -6.26
C GLN A 96 -15.00 -13.00 -6.71
N MET A 97 -15.34 -11.86 -6.10
CA MET A 97 -16.51 -11.07 -6.51
C MET A 97 -16.44 -10.60 -7.96
N TYR A 98 -15.26 -10.19 -8.42
CA TYR A 98 -15.03 -9.87 -9.83
C TYR A 98 -15.21 -11.09 -10.72
N ALA A 99 -14.62 -12.23 -10.33
CA ALA A 99 -14.70 -13.47 -11.09
C ALA A 99 -16.16 -13.97 -11.26
N GLU A 100 -17.02 -13.82 -10.24
CA GLU A 100 -18.43 -14.13 -10.30
C GLU A 100 -19.22 -13.29 -11.33
N LYS A 101 -18.71 -12.10 -11.66
CA LYS A 101 -19.24 -11.25 -12.76
C LYS A 101 -18.63 -11.59 -14.12
N GLY A 102 -17.69 -12.52 -14.20
CA GLY A 102 -16.92 -12.79 -15.40
C GLY A 102 -15.85 -11.73 -15.67
N TRP A 103 -15.41 -11.00 -14.67
CA TRP A 103 -14.43 -9.92 -14.74
C TRP A 103 -13.12 -10.32 -14.09
N LYS A 104 -12.01 -9.82 -14.61
CA LYS A 104 -10.68 -9.96 -14.04
C LYS A 104 -10.01 -8.59 -13.92
N PRO A 105 -9.73 -8.11 -12.70
CA PRO A 105 -8.93 -6.91 -12.51
C PRO A 105 -7.48 -7.14 -12.96
N ILE A 106 -6.90 -6.13 -13.59
CA ILE A 106 -5.48 -6.03 -13.93
C ILE A 106 -4.96 -4.77 -13.26
N VAL A 107 -3.87 -4.88 -12.52
CA VAL A 107 -3.27 -3.77 -11.80
C VAL A 107 -1.80 -3.58 -12.18
N ALA A 108 -1.29 -2.35 -12.03
CA ALA A 108 0.12 -2.03 -12.16
C ALA A 108 0.46 -1.03 -11.03
N PRO A 109 1.14 -1.49 -9.96
CA PRO A 109 1.59 -0.61 -8.89
C PRO A 109 2.88 0.12 -9.27
N GLU A 110 2.99 1.37 -8.80
CA GLU A 110 4.22 2.18 -8.79
C GLU A 110 4.58 2.41 -7.33
N MET A 111 5.80 2.06 -6.92
CA MET A 111 6.21 2.09 -5.52
C MET A 111 7.34 3.08 -5.30
N GLU A 112 7.04 4.18 -4.60
CA GLU A 112 8.02 5.17 -4.19
C GLU A 112 8.63 4.81 -2.83
N PHE A 113 9.91 5.20 -2.64
CA PHE A 113 10.63 5.03 -1.39
C PHE A 113 11.82 5.99 -1.32
N TYR A 114 12.33 6.23 -0.12
CA TYR A 114 13.56 6.98 0.10
C TYR A 114 14.71 6.07 0.50
N LEU A 115 15.89 6.36 -0.02
CA LEU A 115 17.13 5.91 0.58
C LEU A 115 17.59 6.95 1.61
N THR A 116 18.05 6.49 2.76
CA THR A 116 18.53 7.35 3.85
C THR A 116 19.80 6.79 4.44
N LYS A 117 20.58 7.63 5.10
CA LYS A 117 21.59 7.12 6.02
C LYS A 117 20.92 6.24 7.07
N ARG A 118 21.66 5.26 7.59
CA ARG A 118 21.17 4.52 8.76
C ARG A 118 20.92 5.49 9.91
N ASN A 119 19.71 5.46 10.45
CA ASN A 119 19.32 6.27 11.59
C ASN A 119 19.28 5.37 12.83
N SER A 120 20.18 5.64 13.78
CA SER A 120 20.24 4.91 15.06
C SER A 120 19.52 5.64 16.19
N ASP A 121 19.15 6.91 15.99
CA ASP A 121 18.45 7.72 16.97
C ASP A 121 17.15 8.30 16.37
N PRO A 122 15.98 7.89 16.86
CA PRO A 122 14.70 8.34 16.33
C PRO A 122 14.40 9.82 16.54
N ASP A 123 15.12 10.52 17.43
CA ASP A 123 14.94 11.96 17.65
C ASP A 123 15.62 12.82 16.59
N PHE A 124 16.50 12.24 15.75
CA PHE A 124 17.13 12.96 14.64
C PHE A 124 16.38 12.76 13.32
N PRO A 125 16.26 13.83 12.50
CA PRO A 125 15.71 13.76 11.16
C PRO A 125 16.46 12.77 10.26
N LEU A 126 15.72 12.16 9.33
CA LEU A 126 16.33 11.36 8.27
C LEU A 126 17.09 12.29 7.30
N VAL A 127 18.24 11.82 6.83
CA VAL A 127 19.07 12.52 5.85
C VAL A 127 19.41 11.63 4.67
N ALA A 128 19.59 12.23 3.49
CA ALA A 128 20.00 11.52 2.29
C ALA A 128 21.36 10.83 2.50
N PRO A 129 21.57 9.62 1.97
CA PRO A 129 22.85 8.94 2.05
C PRO A 129 23.87 9.57 1.12
N VAL A 130 25.14 9.22 1.32
CA VAL A 130 26.24 9.62 0.42
C VAL A 130 26.28 8.63 -0.73
N GLY A 131 26.14 9.13 -1.96
CA GLY A 131 26.30 8.35 -3.17
C GLY A 131 27.76 8.12 -3.56
N ARG A 132 27.97 7.47 -4.70
CA ARG A 132 29.34 7.15 -5.22
C ARG A 132 30.21 8.38 -5.49
N SER A 133 29.63 9.55 -5.72
CA SER A 133 30.37 10.82 -5.85
C SER A 133 31.00 11.30 -4.54
N GLY A 134 30.67 10.69 -3.41
CA GLY A 134 31.14 11.07 -2.09
C GLY A 134 30.36 12.24 -1.47
N ARG A 135 29.24 12.67 -2.05
CA ARG A 135 28.39 13.76 -1.56
C ARG A 135 26.95 13.27 -1.34
N PRO A 136 26.27 13.76 -0.29
CA PRO A 136 24.84 13.53 -0.18
C PRO A 136 24.09 14.39 -1.20
N GLU A 137 22.99 13.91 -1.70
CA GLU A 137 22.09 14.68 -2.52
C GLU A 137 21.36 15.73 -1.68
N THR A 138 21.30 16.97 -2.16
CA THR A 138 20.70 18.11 -1.45
C THR A 138 19.66 18.87 -2.26
N GLY A 139 19.51 18.56 -3.53
CA GLY A 139 18.59 19.21 -4.46
C GLY A 139 17.57 18.23 -5.02
N ARG A 140 16.49 18.76 -5.57
CA ARG A 140 15.48 17.99 -6.27
C ARG A 140 15.94 17.69 -7.69
N GLN A 141 16.05 16.44 -8.05
CA GLN A 141 16.61 15.98 -9.33
C GLN A 141 15.69 14.99 -10.06
N SER A 142 14.39 15.31 -10.11
CA SER A 142 13.40 14.45 -10.78
C SER A 142 13.86 13.99 -12.16
N PHE A 143 13.78 12.68 -12.39
CA PHE A 143 14.13 11.99 -13.64
C PHE A 143 15.61 12.09 -14.03
N SER A 144 16.50 12.48 -13.10
CA SER A 144 17.93 12.52 -13.34
C SER A 144 18.53 11.12 -13.36
N ILE A 145 19.13 10.74 -14.49
CA ILE A 145 19.87 9.48 -14.64
C ILE A 145 21.12 9.50 -13.75
N ASP A 146 21.81 10.62 -13.66
CA ASP A 146 23.02 10.76 -12.84
C ASP A 146 22.71 10.60 -11.36
N ALA A 147 21.58 11.14 -10.89
CA ALA A 147 21.14 10.96 -9.50
C ALA A 147 20.77 9.51 -9.18
N ALA A 148 20.08 8.83 -10.07
CA ALA A 148 19.81 7.40 -9.93
C ALA A 148 21.12 6.58 -9.87
N ASN A 149 22.08 6.91 -10.72
CA ASN A 149 23.39 6.25 -10.79
C ASN A 149 24.28 6.47 -9.55
N GLU A 150 23.98 7.44 -8.68
CA GLU A 150 24.69 7.58 -7.40
C GLU A 150 24.63 6.32 -6.54
N PHE A 151 23.59 5.50 -6.73
CA PHE A 151 23.35 4.26 -5.97
C PHE A 151 23.36 3.00 -6.86
N ASP A 152 23.99 3.06 -8.02
CA ASP A 152 24.04 2.00 -9.03
C ASP A 152 24.40 0.61 -8.45
N PRO A 153 25.47 0.40 -7.65
CA PRO A 153 25.78 -0.93 -7.11
C PRO A 153 24.66 -1.51 -6.21
N LEU A 154 23.92 -0.64 -5.52
CA LEU A 154 22.79 -1.06 -4.70
C LEU A 154 21.62 -1.52 -5.58
N PHE A 155 21.34 -0.79 -6.65
CA PHE A 155 20.26 -1.14 -7.57
C PHE A 155 20.58 -2.37 -8.40
N GLU A 156 21.84 -2.59 -8.77
CA GLU A 156 22.26 -3.85 -9.40
C GLU A 156 21.96 -5.06 -8.50
N ASP A 157 22.38 -5.02 -7.22
CA ASP A 157 22.05 -6.08 -6.27
C ASP A 157 20.52 -6.25 -6.10
N MET A 158 19.78 -5.16 -6.04
CA MET A 158 18.31 -5.21 -5.93
C MET A 158 17.69 -5.87 -7.15
N TYR A 159 18.11 -5.51 -8.37
CA TYR A 159 17.58 -6.12 -9.60
C TYR A 159 17.95 -7.60 -9.71
N ASP A 160 19.21 -7.97 -9.45
CA ASP A 160 19.65 -9.36 -9.44
C ASP A 160 18.83 -10.22 -8.46
N TRP A 161 18.59 -9.68 -7.26
CA TRP A 161 17.79 -10.40 -6.27
C TRP A 161 16.33 -10.48 -6.63
N CYS A 162 15.75 -9.44 -7.23
CA CYS A 162 14.38 -9.46 -7.72
C CYS A 162 14.21 -10.44 -8.88
N GLU A 163 15.18 -10.52 -9.81
CA GLU A 163 15.17 -11.49 -10.89
C GLU A 163 15.21 -12.92 -10.35
N LEU A 164 16.11 -13.22 -9.40
CA LEU A 164 16.17 -14.52 -8.73
C LEU A 164 14.87 -14.90 -8.02
N GLN A 165 14.12 -13.91 -7.56
CA GLN A 165 12.82 -14.07 -6.89
C GLN A 165 11.65 -14.15 -7.87
N GLY A 166 11.87 -13.87 -9.16
CA GLY A 166 10.83 -13.81 -10.18
C GLY A 166 9.89 -12.62 -10.02
N LEU A 167 10.40 -11.48 -9.53
CA LEU A 167 9.60 -10.25 -9.44
C LEU A 167 9.59 -9.53 -10.79
N ASP A 168 8.40 -9.15 -11.25
CA ASP A 168 8.19 -8.49 -12.55
C ASP A 168 8.37 -6.97 -12.43
N LEU A 169 9.61 -6.52 -12.22
CA LEU A 169 9.93 -5.10 -12.23
C LEU A 169 10.04 -4.57 -13.67
N ASP A 170 9.71 -3.28 -13.85
CA ASP A 170 9.79 -2.62 -15.16
C ASP A 170 10.86 -1.51 -15.15
N THR A 171 10.61 -0.41 -14.46
CA THR A 171 11.44 0.81 -14.55
C THR A 171 11.78 1.33 -13.16
N LEU A 172 13.03 1.78 -12.99
CA LEU A 172 13.49 2.59 -11.86
C LEU A 172 13.53 4.06 -12.28
N ILE A 173 12.98 4.93 -11.44
CA ILE A 173 12.93 6.38 -11.67
C ILE A 173 13.47 7.09 -10.44
N HIS A 174 14.28 8.14 -10.65
CA HIS A 174 14.59 9.09 -9.58
C HIS A 174 13.44 10.08 -9.44
N GLU A 175 12.82 10.12 -8.25
CA GLU A 175 11.72 10.98 -7.93
C GLU A 175 12.15 12.40 -7.52
N GLU A 176 11.21 13.22 -7.04
CA GLU A 176 11.43 14.64 -6.77
C GLU A 176 12.34 14.86 -5.56
N GLY A 177 12.20 14.06 -4.50
CA GLY A 177 12.96 14.25 -3.26
C GLY A 177 14.38 13.70 -3.33
N PRO A 178 15.31 14.20 -2.49
CA PRO A 178 16.70 13.74 -2.49
C PRO A 178 16.79 12.24 -2.12
N ALA A 179 17.40 11.46 -3.00
CA ALA A 179 17.48 10.00 -2.94
C ALA A 179 16.09 9.31 -2.84
N GLN A 180 15.06 9.95 -3.39
CA GLN A 180 13.74 9.36 -3.57
C GLN A 180 13.70 8.62 -4.90
N MET A 181 13.23 7.37 -4.85
CA MET A 181 13.17 6.49 -6.01
C MET A 181 11.75 5.92 -6.16
N GLU A 182 11.39 5.58 -7.39
CA GLU A 182 10.19 4.84 -7.74
C GLU A 182 10.57 3.58 -8.50
N ILE A 183 9.94 2.47 -8.15
CA ILE A 183 9.98 1.22 -8.92
C ILE A 183 8.60 0.92 -9.49
N ASN A 184 8.52 0.69 -10.78
CA ASN A 184 7.30 0.31 -11.48
C ASN A 184 7.24 -1.22 -11.61
N PHE A 185 6.08 -1.80 -11.30
CA PHE A 185 5.80 -3.20 -11.55
C PHE A 185 5.05 -3.38 -12.87
N ARG A 186 5.37 -4.41 -13.62
CA ARG A 186 4.59 -4.79 -14.81
C ARG A 186 3.16 -5.12 -14.41
N HIS A 187 2.22 -4.72 -15.25
CA HIS A 187 0.81 -4.97 -15.00
C HIS A 187 0.48 -6.48 -14.97
N GLY A 188 -0.41 -6.87 -14.09
CA GLY A 188 -0.74 -8.29 -13.95
C GLY A 188 -1.86 -8.59 -12.96
N ASP A 189 -1.86 -9.81 -12.48
CA ASP A 189 -2.80 -10.32 -11.49
C ASP A 189 -2.60 -9.63 -10.14
N ALA A 190 -3.69 -9.16 -9.53
CA ALA A 190 -3.62 -8.34 -8.33
C ALA A 190 -3.10 -9.10 -7.10
N LEU A 191 -3.40 -10.40 -6.95
CA LEU A 191 -2.90 -11.18 -5.82
C LEU A 191 -1.40 -11.43 -5.96
N HIS A 192 -0.97 -11.81 -7.16
CA HIS A 192 0.44 -12.04 -7.45
C HIS A 192 1.27 -10.77 -7.24
N LEU A 193 0.79 -9.63 -7.73
CA LEU A 193 1.47 -8.34 -7.52
C LEU A 193 1.47 -7.88 -6.06
N ALA A 194 0.42 -8.16 -5.27
CA ALA A 194 0.45 -7.92 -3.83
C ALA A 194 1.55 -8.73 -3.13
N ASP A 195 1.70 -10.01 -3.50
CA ASP A 195 2.78 -10.87 -3.01
C ASP A 195 4.16 -10.31 -3.43
N GLN A 196 4.32 -9.89 -4.69
CA GLN A 196 5.56 -9.30 -5.20
C GLN A 196 5.94 -7.99 -4.48
N ILE A 197 4.99 -7.07 -4.26
CA ILE A 197 5.23 -5.83 -3.51
C ILE A 197 5.73 -6.13 -2.10
N LEU A 198 5.13 -7.10 -1.43
CA LEU A 198 5.55 -7.52 -0.10
C LEU A 198 7.00 -8.00 -0.09
N VAL A 199 7.35 -8.84 -1.04
CA VAL A 199 8.72 -9.38 -1.22
C VAL A 199 9.68 -8.27 -1.60
N PHE A 200 9.33 -7.43 -2.57
CA PHE A 200 10.13 -6.27 -3.00
C PHE A 200 10.50 -5.34 -1.85
N LYS A 201 9.53 -4.93 -1.02
CA LYS A 201 9.81 -4.07 0.13
C LYS A 201 10.86 -4.68 1.07
N ARG A 202 10.86 -5.99 1.22
CA ARG A 202 11.86 -6.70 2.01
C ARG A 202 13.21 -6.73 1.29
N THR A 203 13.21 -7.11 0.01
CA THR A 203 14.42 -7.19 -0.82
C THR A 203 15.14 -5.84 -0.89
N MET A 204 14.40 -4.76 -1.12
CA MET A 204 14.95 -3.41 -1.18
C MET A 204 15.62 -3.00 0.15
N ARG A 205 14.99 -3.34 1.30
CA ARG A 205 15.60 -3.06 2.61
C ARG A 205 16.90 -3.84 2.83
N GLU A 206 16.94 -5.10 2.43
CA GLU A 206 18.13 -5.94 2.58
C GLU A 206 19.25 -5.49 1.63
N ALA A 207 18.91 -5.12 0.39
CA ALA A 207 19.87 -4.53 -0.56
C ALA A 207 20.43 -3.22 0.00
N ALA A 208 19.58 -2.34 0.52
CA ALA A 208 20.04 -1.09 1.14
C ALA A 208 20.98 -1.36 2.34
N LEU A 209 20.64 -2.31 3.21
CA LEU A 209 21.49 -2.68 4.35
C LEU A 209 22.85 -3.24 3.92
N LYS A 210 22.92 -3.98 2.82
CA LYS A 210 24.17 -4.48 2.26
C LYS A 210 25.10 -3.33 1.86
N HIS A 211 24.55 -2.21 1.41
CA HIS A 211 25.28 -1.01 0.98
C HIS A 211 25.36 0.10 2.05
N ASP A 212 25.16 -0.25 3.32
CA ASP A 212 25.26 0.66 4.47
C ASP A 212 24.30 1.85 4.46
N VAL A 213 23.17 1.73 3.76
CA VAL A 213 22.06 2.67 3.75
C VAL A 213 20.78 2.01 4.25
N ALA A 214 19.71 2.78 4.40
CA ALA A 214 18.37 2.26 4.72
C ALA A 214 17.37 2.66 3.64
N ALA A 215 16.44 1.75 3.31
CA ALA A 215 15.29 2.05 2.48
C ALA A 215 14.04 2.20 3.34
N THR A 216 13.32 3.31 3.19
CA THR A 216 12.08 3.58 3.92
C THR A 216 10.90 3.74 2.97
N PHE A 217 9.79 3.10 3.32
CA PHE A 217 8.49 3.22 2.68
C PHE A 217 7.51 4.04 3.52
N MET A 218 7.99 4.91 4.40
CA MET A 218 7.14 5.87 5.12
C MET A 218 6.46 6.80 4.11
N ALA A 219 5.18 7.09 4.33
CA ALA A 219 4.44 7.99 3.44
C ALA A 219 4.97 9.43 3.42
N LYS A 220 5.54 9.89 4.54
CA LYS A 220 6.17 11.23 4.67
C LYS A 220 7.39 11.14 5.58
N PRO A 221 8.56 10.72 5.08
CA PRO A 221 9.74 10.52 5.92
C PRO A 221 10.47 11.82 6.27
N ILE A 222 10.44 12.83 5.40
CA ILE A 222 11.18 14.11 5.55
C ILE A 222 10.18 15.26 5.45
N THR A 223 10.26 16.22 6.35
CA THR A 223 9.25 17.29 6.54
C THR A 223 9.00 18.13 5.28
N ASP A 224 10.06 18.64 4.66
CA ASP A 224 9.95 19.60 3.54
C ASP A 224 10.06 18.94 2.16
N GLU A 225 10.24 17.61 2.11
CA GLU A 225 10.35 16.86 0.88
C GLU A 225 9.03 16.16 0.50
N PRO A 226 8.85 15.73 -0.75
CA PRO A 226 7.66 14.99 -1.16
C PRO A 226 7.43 13.72 -0.34
N GLY A 227 6.18 13.29 -0.24
CA GLY A 227 5.83 11.99 0.33
C GLY A 227 6.05 10.86 -0.66
N SER A 228 6.02 9.62 -0.16
CA SER A 228 6.12 8.41 -0.98
C SER A 228 4.76 7.77 -1.16
N ALA A 229 4.36 7.57 -2.41
CA ALA A 229 3.13 6.93 -2.82
C ALA A 229 3.32 5.46 -3.20
N MET A 230 2.20 4.75 -3.25
CA MET A 230 2.04 3.55 -4.07
C MET A 230 0.88 3.81 -5.03
N HIS A 231 1.17 4.40 -6.19
CA HIS A 231 0.14 4.62 -7.20
C HIS A 231 -0.34 3.29 -7.75
N ILE A 232 -1.64 3.16 -7.99
CA ILE A 232 -2.24 1.93 -8.46
C ILE A 232 -3.00 2.20 -9.76
N HIS A 233 -2.39 1.82 -10.86
CA HIS A 233 -3.10 1.72 -12.14
C HIS A 233 -4.00 0.49 -12.12
N GLN A 234 -5.22 0.62 -12.62
CA GLN A 234 -6.18 -0.48 -12.65
C GLN A 234 -7.04 -0.43 -13.89
N SER A 235 -7.26 -1.60 -14.45
CA SER A 235 -8.23 -1.88 -15.50
C SER A 235 -8.97 -3.18 -15.20
N VAL A 236 -10.02 -3.47 -15.94
CA VAL A 236 -10.78 -4.71 -15.81
C VAL A 236 -10.99 -5.32 -17.17
N VAL A 237 -10.74 -6.61 -17.30
CA VAL A 237 -10.98 -7.36 -18.53
C VAL A 237 -12.10 -8.38 -18.34
N ASP A 238 -12.84 -8.66 -19.40
CA ASP A 238 -13.77 -9.77 -19.45
C ASP A 238 -12.97 -11.09 -19.54
N ILE A 239 -13.25 -12.04 -18.66
CA ILE A 239 -12.50 -13.29 -18.54
C ILE A 239 -12.57 -14.13 -19.83
N LYS A 240 -13.70 -14.10 -20.53
CA LYS A 240 -13.93 -14.98 -21.71
C LYS A 240 -13.25 -14.42 -22.96
N THR A 241 -13.28 -13.09 -23.13
CA THR A 241 -12.81 -12.44 -24.35
C THR A 241 -11.42 -11.80 -24.20
N GLY A 242 -10.96 -11.56 -22.96
CA GLY A 242 -9.76 -10.79 -22.67
C GLY A 242 -9.88 -9.28 -22.99
N LYS A 243 -11.04 -8.81 -23.46
CA LYS A 243 -11.23 -7.39 -23.80
C LYS A 243 -11.32 -6.52 -22.55
N ASN A 244 -10.74 -5.35 -22.61
CA ASN A 244 -10.87 -4.33 -21.58
C ASN A 244 -12.29 -3.79 -21.56
N ILE A 245 -13.03 -3.99 -20.45
CA ILE A 245 -14.43 -3.56 -20.31
C ILE A 245 -14.60 -2.06 -20.03
N PHE A 246 -13.50 -1.33 -19.83
CA PHE A 246 -13.50 0.12 -19.66
C PHE A 246 -13.64 0.89 -20.99
N SER A 247 -13.63 0.16 -22.11
CA SER A 247 -13.79 0.73 -23.44
C SER A 247 -14.96 0.10 -24.19
N ASN A 248 -15.71 0.93 -24.90
CA ASN A 248 -16.69 0.50 -25.87
C ASN A 248 -16.00 0.03 -27.17
N GLU A 249 -16.74 -0.62 -28.08
CA GLU A 249 -16.20 -1.08 -29.36
C GLU A 249 -15.75 0.06 -30.29
N ASP A 250 -16.36 1.24 -30.16
CA ASP A 250 -15.97 2.47 -30.88
C ASP A 250 -14.75 3.17 -30.26
N GLY A 251 -14.18 2.62 -29.18
CA GLY A 251 -13.03 3.17 -28.48
C GLY A 251 -13.36 4.25 -27.45
N THR A 252 -14.62 4.61 -27.24
CA THR A 252 -15.02 5.57 -26.19
C THR A 252 -14.96 4.93 -24.80
N MET A 253 -15.03 5.76 -23.75
CA MET A 253 -15.12 5.28 -22.36
C MET A 253 -16.47 4.57 -22.14
N SER A 254 -16.42 3.37 -21.55
CA SER A 254 -17.64 2.61 -21.27
C SER A 254 -18.39 3.18 -20.04
N GLU A 255 -19.66 2.88 -19.93
CA GLU A 255 -20.45 3.22 -18.75
C GLU A 255 -19.90 2.52 -17.47
N LEU A 256 -19.41 1.28 -17.60
CA LEU A 256 -18.75 0.56 -16.50
C LEU A 256 -17.50 1.27 -16.02
N PHE A 257 -16.70 1.86 -16.91
CA PHE A 257 -15.55 2.67 -16.53
C PHE A 257 -15.95 3.92 -15.75
N MET A 258 -16.98 4.62 -16.21
CA MET A 258 -17.49 5.79 -15.51
C MET A 258 -18.04 5.40 -14.13
N HIS A 259 -18.76 4.29 -14.01
CA HIS A 259 -19.22 3.78 -12.72
C HIS A 259 -18.06 3.36 -11.81
N HIS A 260 -16.99 2.78 -12.37
CA HIS A 260 -15.79 2.44 -11.61
C HIS A 260 -15.17 3.70 -10.99
N ILE A 261 -14.96 4.76 -11.78
CA ILE A 261 -14.48 6.07 -11.28
C ILE A 261 -15.43 6.64 -10.22
N GLY A 262 -16.75 6.60 -10.46
CA GLY A 262 -17.76 7.04 -9.51
C GLY A 262 -17.70 6.28 -8.17
N GLY A 263 -17.43 4.98 -8.22
CA GLY A 263 -17.21 4.15 -7.05
C GLY A 263 -15.95 4.54 -6.27
N LEU A 264 -14.84 4.78 -6.99
CA LEU A 264 -13.60 5.27 -6.37
C LEU A 264 -13.84 6.62 -5.66
N GLN A 265 -14.51 7.58 -6.32
CA GLN A 265 -14.83 8.89 -5.72
C GLN A 265 -15.69 8.77 -4.46
N LYS A 266 -16.67 7.88 -4.48
CA LYS A 266 -17.62 7.71 -3.38
C LYS A 266 -16.99 6.98 -2.17
N TYR A 267 -16.23 5.93 -2.41
CA TYR A 267 -15.85 4.99 -1.36
C TYR A 267 -14.40 5.12 -0.86
N ILE A 268 -13.48 5.73 -1.62
CA ILE A 268 -12.12 5.96 -1.12
C ILE A 268 -12.10 6.81 0.17
N PRO A 269 -12.86 7.91 0.30
CA PRO A 269 -12.90 8.66 1.55
C PRO A 269 -13.40 7.85 2.76
N GLU A 270 -14.29 6.89 2.52
CA GLU A 270 -14.83 6.00 3.54
C GLU A 270 -13.85 4.87 3.92
N LEU A 271 -13.00 4.46 3.01
CA LEU A 271 -11.99 3.41 3.20
C LEU A 271 -10.57 3.97 3.28
N LEU A 272 -10.40 5.28 3.50
CA LEU A 272 -9.09 5.95 3.50
C LEU A 272 -8.06 5.31 4.43
N PRO A 273 -8.41 4.74 5.61
CA PRO A 273 -7.42 4.06 6.45
C PRO A 273 -6.73 2.87 5.79
N LEU A 274 -7.30 2.27 4.74
CA LEU A 274 -6.64 1.20 3.98
C LEU A 274 -5.61 1.73 2.98
N PHE A 275 -5.70 3.01 2.61
CA PHE A 275 -4.77 3.74 1.72
C PHE A 275 -3.73 4.56 2.50
N ALA A 276 -4.12 5.06 3.67
CA ALA A 276 -3.33 5.90 4.55
C ALA A 276 -3.41 5.37 5.99
N PRO A 277 -2.70 4.28 6.32
CA PRO A 277 -2.94 3.50 7.53
C PRO A 277 -2.34 4.09 8.81
N ASN A 278 -1.50 5.11 8.73
CA ASN A 278 -0.74 5.64 9.85
C ASN A 278 -0.96 7.15 10.02
N VAL A 279 -0.70 7.70 11.19
CA VAL A 279 -0.69 9.16 11.42
C VAL A 279 0.25 9.85 10.42
N ASN A 280 1.40 9.26 10.14
CA ASN A 280 2.36 9.75 9.17
C ASN A 280 1.79 9.83 7.75
N SER A 281 0.91 8.91 7.35
CA SER A 281 0.31 8.88 6.02
C SER A 281 -0.49 10.17 5.72
N PHE A 282 -1.16 10.73 6.72
CA PHE A 282 -1.95 11.96 6.57
C PHE A 282 -1.08 13.21 6.36
N ARG A 283 0.19 13.18 6.75
CA ARG A 283 1.16 14.25 6.49
C ARG A 283 1.54 14.38 5.01
N ARG A 284 1.19 13.37 4.18
CA ARG A 284 1.40 13.40 2.74
C ARG A 284 0.33 14.24 2.02
N PHE A 285 -0.89 14.34 2.55
CA PHE A 285 -2.02 15.04 1.91
C PHE A 285 -1.96 16.56 2.12
N LEU A 286 -0.89 17.18 1.64
CA LEU A 286 -0.70 18.62 1.68
C LEU A 286 -0.83 19.20 0.25
N PRO A 287 -1.47 20.38 0.09
CA PRO A 287 -1.51 21.05 -1.19
C PRO A 287 -0.10 21.34 -1.73
N ASP A 288 0.05 21.27 -3.04
CA ASP A 288 1.29 21.61 -3.76
C ASP A 288 2.53 20.74 -3.39
N THR A 289 2.30 19.52 -2.91
CA THR A 289 3.35 18.54 -2.58
C THR A 289 3.33 17.30 -3.48
N SER A 290 2.85 17.43 -4.71
CA SER A 290 2.65 16.34 -5.70
C SER A 290 1.68 15.23 -5.26
N ALA A 291 1.16 15.28 -4.02
CA ALA A 291 0.17 14.36 -3.50
C ALA A 291 -1.26 14.94 -3.63
N PRO A 292 -2.26 14.11 -3.97
CA PRO A 292 -3.64 14.57 -4.06
C PRO A 292 -4.22 14.88 -2.68
N VAL A 293 -5.12 15.88 -2.64
CA VAL A 293 -5.84 16.30 -1.42
C VAL A 293 -7.35 15.99 -1.48
N ASN A 294 -7.78 15.34 -2.54
CA ASN A 294 -9.18 15.02 -2.84
C ASN A 294 -9.27 13.76 -3.70
N VAL A 295 -10.49 13.26 -3.92
CA VAL A 295 -10.79 12.15 -4.85
C VAL A 295 -11.41 12.63 -6.16
N GLU A 296 -11.10 13.82 -6.59
CA GLU A 296 -11.49 14.29 -7.94
C GLU A 296 -10.78 13.46 -9.00
N TRP A 297 -11.37 13.43 -10.21
CA TRP A 297 -10.78 12.75 -11.35
C TRP A 297 -10.54 13.67 -12.54
N GLY A 298 -9.60 13.32 -13.39
CA GLY A 298 -9.32 14.06 -14.62
C GLY A 298 -8.45 13.28 -15.58
N GLU A 299 -8.60 13.60 -16.87
CA GLU A 299 -7.76 13.05 -17.94
C GLU A 299 -6.41 13.78 -17.92
N GLU A 300 -5.30 13.01 -17.97
CA GLU A 300 -3.92 13.51 -17.93
C GLU A 300 -3.63 14.52 -16.79
N ASN A 301 -4.38 14.48 -15.71
CA ASN A 301 -4.28 15.44 -14.61
C ASN A 301 -3.62 14.82 -13.37
N ARG A 302 -2.37 15.18 -13.10
CA ARG A 302 -1.60 14.71 -11.93
C ARG A 302 -1.94 15.44 -10.63
N THR A 303 -2.79 16.47 -10.66
CA THR A 303 -3.19 17.24 -9.47
C THR A 303 -4.48 16.74 -8.81
N VAL A 304 -5.04 15.64 -9.31
CA VAL A 304 -6.24 14.98 -8.77
C VAL A 304 -5.92 13.60 -8.21
N GLY A 305 -6.79 13.07 -7.36
CA GLY A 305 -6.63 11.76 -6.75
C GLY A 305 -6.79 10.59 -7.72
N LEU A 306 -7.57 10.78 -8.77
CA LEU A 306 -7.88 9.75 -9.77
C LEU A 306 -7.52 10.28 -11.17
N ARG A 307 -6.39 9.85 -11.70
CA ARG A 307 -5.95 10.23 -13.04
C ARG A 307 -6.35 9.17 -14.06
N VAL A 308 -6.89 9.60 -15.18
CA VAL A 308 -7.10 8.75 -16.36
C VAL A 308 -6.00 9.08 -17.37
N PRO A 309 -4.96 8.25 -17.49
CA PRO A 309 -3.89 8.48 -18.47
C PRO A 309 -4.41 8.31 -19.89
N GLU A 310 -3.85 9.05 -20.85
CA GLU A 310 -4.05 8.81 -22.26
C GLU A 310 -3.59 7.39 -22.63
N ALA A 311 -4.43 6.65 -23.30
CA ALA A 311 -4.15 5.28 -23.68
C ALA A 311 -5.04 4.82 -24.83
N SER A 312 -4.58 3.76 -25.54
CA SER A 312 -5.45 3.04 -26.47
C SER A 312 -6.64 2.40 -25.73
N PRO A 313 -7.75 2.09 -26.40
CA PRO A 313 -8.90 1.45 -25.78
C PRO A 313 -8.56 0.18 -25.00
N GLN A 314 -7.61 -0.61 -25.47
CA GLN A 314 -7.15 -1.85 -24.83
C GLN A 314 -6.41 -1.57 -23.51
N ASN A 315 -5.73 -0.43 -23.41
CA ASN A 315 -4.89 -0.04 -22.28
C ASN A 315 -5.58 0.99 -21.37
N ARG A 316 -6.88 1.25 -21.56
CA ARG A 316 -7.64 2.21 -20.75
C ARG A 316 -7.65 1.78 -19.30
N ARG A 317 -7.31 2.72 -18.43
CA ARG A 317 -7.15 2.49 -17.00
C ARG A 317 -7.39 3.77 -16.21
N VAL A 318 -7.56 3.64 -14.93
CA VAL A 318 -7.50 4.74 -13.96
C VAL A 318 -6.37 4.50 -12.98
N GLU A 319 -5.68 5.56 -12.63
CA GLU A 319 -4.62 5.59 -11.62
C GLU A 319 -5.19 6.16 -10.32
N ASN A 320 -5.15 5.36 -9.26
CA ASN A 320 -5.41 5.82 -7.89
C ASN A 320 -4.10 6.32 -7.28
N ARG A 321 -4.01 7.63 -7.03
CA ARG A 321 -2.82 8.31 -6.52
C ARG A 321 -2.84 8.53 -4.99
N LEU A 322 -3.87 8.03 -4.31
CA LEU A 322 -4.11 8.31 -2.88
C LEU A 322 -3.35 7.39 -1.94
N ALA A 323 -2.98 6.20 -2.39
CA ALA A 323 -2.30 5.24 -1.54
C ALA A 323 -0.87 5.67 -1.20
N GLY A 324 -0.51 5.56 0.09
CA GLY A 324 0.86 5.74 0.54
C GLY A 324 1.70 4.49 0.37
N ALA A 325 3.01 4.66 0.20
CA ALA A 325 3.96 3.55 0.13
C ALA A 325 3.96 2.68 1.41
N ASP A 326 3.51 3.21 2.53
CA ASP A 326 3.37 2.52 3.81
C ASP A 326 2.14 1.60 3.90
N ALA A 327 1.21 1.69 2.96
CA ALA A 327 0.01 0.86 2.94
C ALA A 327 0.34 -0.65 2.78
N ASN A 328 -0.53 -1.48 3.36
CA ASN A 328 -0.45 -2.92 3.17
C ASN A 328 -0.86 -3.29 1.74
N PRO A 329 -0.02 -4.00 0.95
CA PRO A 329 -0.27 -4.24 -0.47
C PRO A 329 -1.58 -5.01 -0.73
N TYR A 330 -1.92 -5.97 0.11
CA TYR A 330 -3.18 -6.70 -0.06
C TYR A 330 -4.40 -5.83 0.21
N LEU A 331 -4.37 -5.05 1.29
CA LEU A 331 -5.51 -4.22 1.69
C LEU A 331 -5.73 -3.04 0.75
N VAL A 332 -4.68 -2.41 0.30
CA VAL A 332 -4.79 -1.26 -0.60
C VAL A 332 -5.29 -1.67 -1.99
N LEU A 333 -4.83 -2.83 -2.51
CA LEU A 333 -5.37 -3.39 -3.75
C LEU A 333 -6.82 -3.85 -3.56
N ALA A 334 -7.13 -4.54 -2.45
CA ALA A 334 -8.51 -4.92 -2.13
C ALA A 334 -9.42 -3.70 -2.06
N ALA A 335 -9.04 -2.65 -1.34
CA ALA A 335 -9.84 -1.44 -1.19
C ALA A 335 -10.02 -0.68 -2.51
N THR A 336 -8.94 -0.53 -3.30
CA THR A 336 -9.01 0.11 -4.62
C THR A 336 -9.99 -0.62 -5.52
N LEU A 337 -9.84 -1.93 -5.65
CA LEU A 337 -10.70 -2.77 -6.49
C LEU A 337 -12.14 -2.83 -5.95
N LEU A 338 -12.33 -2.93 -4.64
CA LEU A 338 -13.65 -2.94 -4.03
C LEU A 338 -14.42 -1.63 -4.28
N CYS A 339 -13.77 -0.49 -4.11
CA CYS A 339 -14.37 0.82 -4.41
C CYS A 339 -14.89 0.87 -5.86
N GLY A 340 -14.05 0.46 -6.82
CA GLY A 340 -14.45 0.39 -8.23
C GLY A 340 -15.58 -0.62 -8.48
N TYR A 341 -15.51 -1.81 -7.89
CA TYR A 341 -16.54 -2.84 -7.99
C TYR A 341 -17.91 -2.33 -7.50
N MET A 342 -17.94 -1.75 -6.30
CA MET A 342 -19.17 -1.19 -5.73
C MET A 342 -19.77 -0.11 -6.64
N GLY A 343 -18.92 0.70 -7.27
CA GLY A 343 -19.35 1.68 -8.28
C GLY A 343 -20.00 1.03 -9.48
N MET A 344 -19.33 0.02 -10.07
CA MET A 344 -19.83 -0.69 -11.25
C MET A 344 -21.16 -1.41 -11.00
N VAL A 345 -21.28 -2.15 -9.89
CA VAL A 345 -22.52 -2.89 -9.58
C VAL A 345 -23.63 -1.98 -9.07
N GLY A 346 -23.30 -0.86 -8.46
CA GLY A 346 -24.23 0.14 -7.95
C GLY A 346 -24.63 1.24 -8.96
N GLY A 347 -24.05 1.26 -10.16
CA GLY A 347 -24.33 2.29 -11.15
C GLY A 347 -23.94 3.72 -10.71
N VAL A 348 -22.87 3.85 -9.91
CA VAL A 348 -22.45 5.13 -9.32
C VAL A 348 -21.80 6.01 -10.38
N LYS A 349 -22.40 7.16 -10.69
CA LYS A 349 -21.84 8.10 -11.67
C LYS A 349 -20.80 9.01 -11.02
N PRO A 350 -19.65 9.24 -11.67
CA PRO A 350 -18.66 10.19 -11.18
C PRO A 350 -19.12 11.64 -11.37
N GLY A 351 -18.46 12.56 -10.63
CA GLY A 351 -18.52 13.98 -10.92
C GLY A 351 -17.91 14.32 -12.28
N ALA A 352 -18.04 15.58 -12.72
CA ALA A 352 -17.38 16.05 -13.94
C ALA A 352 -15.85 16.02 -13.80
N PRO A 353 -15.10 15.69 -14.87
CA PRO A 353 -13.64 15.68 -14.83
C PRO A 353 -13.08 17.08 -14.55
N VAL A 354 -12.02 17.12 -13.76
CA VAL A 354 -11.32 18.37 -13.44
C VAL A 354 -10.43 18.78 -14.60
N LYS A 355 -10.67 20.00 -15.10
CA LYS A 355 -9.76 20.71 -16.01
C LYS A 355 -8.97 21.74 -15.21
N GLY A 356 -7.65 21.72 -15.30
CA GLY A 356 -6.76 22.60 -14.54
C GLY A 356 -6.39 22.04 -13.16
N ARG A 357 -5.95 22.89 -12.24
CA ARG A 357 -5.42 22.46 -10.91
C ARG A 357 -6.51 21.88 -10.01
N GLY A 358 -6.34 20.63 -9.61
CA GLY A 358 -7.25 19.94 -8.70
C GLY A 358 -7.11 20.35 -7.23
N TYR A 359 -5.96 20.89 -6.81
CA TYR A 359 -5.71 21.30 -5.42
C TYR A 359 -6.67 22.38 -4.90
N GLU A 360 -7.19 23.23 -5.77
CA GLU A 360 -8.12 24.29 -5.41
C GLU A 360 -9.55 23.79 -5.16
N ARG A 361 -9.85 22.57 -5.61
CA ARG A 361 -11.18 21.98 -5.47
C ARG A 361 -11.41 21.42 -4.08
N ARG A 362 -12.56 21.75 -3.48
CA ARG A 362 -12.88 21.44 -2.09
C ARG A 362 -14.05 20.46 -1.90
N ASN A 363 -14.66 19.98 -2.99
CA ASN A 363 -15.94 19.27 -2.93
C ASN A 363 -15.82 17.80 -2.47
N LEU A 364 -14.76 17.10 -2.89
CA LEU A 364 -14.53 15.69 -2.54
C LEU A 364 -13.28 15.55 -1.67
N ARG A 365 -13.32 16.20 -0.49
CA ARG A 365 -12.20 16.20 0.44
C ARG A 365 -12.02 14.86 1.13
N LEU A 366 -10.76 14.52 1.33
CA LEU A 366 -10.37 13.42 2.20
C LEU A 366 -10.58 13.79 3.68
N PRO A 367 -10.81 12.80 4.56
CA PRO A 367 -10.59 12.98 5.99
C PRO A 367 -9.19 13.53 6.27
N VAL A 368 -9.09 14.46 7.23
CA VAL A 368 -7.82 15.16 7.50
C VAL A 368 -7.00 14.51 8.63
N THR A 369 -7.60 13.61 9.39
CA THR A 369 -6.95 12.87 10.48
C THR A 369 -7.29 11.39 10.40
N ILE A 370 -6.45 10.56 11.03
CA ILE A 370 -6.70 9.12 11.11
C ILE A 370 -7.99 8.82 11.87
N GLU A 371 -8.32 9.56 12.94
CA GLU A 371 -9.55 9.35 13.71
C GLU A 371 -10.79 9.57 12.83
N SER A 372 -10.85 10.72 12.14
CA SER A 372 -12.00 11.02 11.26
C SER A 372 -12.13 10.02 10.11
N ALA A 373 -11.03 9.44 9.65
CA ALA A 373 -11.04 8.40 8.64
C ALA A 373 -11.52 7.05 9.19
N LEU A 374 -11.12 6.69 10.41
CA LEU A 374 -11.57 5.47 11.09
C LEU A 374 -13.06 5.51 11.40
N GLU A 375 -13.58 6.67 11.86
CA GLU A 375 -15.02 6.88 12.09
C GLU A 375 -15.83 6.67 10.81
N ARG A 376 -15.38 7.19 9.68
CA ARG A 376 -16.02 6.97 8.39
C ARG A 376 -16.00 5.52 7.96
N MET A 377 -14.86 4.85 8.12
CA MET A 377 -14.73 3.43 7.77
C MET A 377 -15.69 2.56 8.58
N GLU A 378 -15.80 2.80 9.88
CA GLU A 378 -16.72 2.08 10.78
C GLU A 378 -18.19 2.33 10.45
N ALA A 379 -18.52 3.54 10.01
CA ALA A 379 -19.88 3.92 9.61
C ALA A 379 -20.28 3.43 8.21
N CYS A 380 -19.32 2.99 7.38
CA CYS A 380 -19.58 2.62 5.98
C CYS A 380 -20.22 1.25 5.83
N LYS A 381 -21.53 1.18 6.01
CA LYS A 381 -22.30 -0.08 5.90
C LYS A 381 -22.26 -0.72 4.51
N ASP A 382 -22.02 0.07 3.46
CA ASP A 382 -21.85 -0.49 2.11
C ASP A 382 -20.57 -1.32 2.01
N ALA A 383 -19.45 -0.83 2.54
CA ALA A 383 -18.19 -1.58 2.55
C ALA A 383 -18.23 -2.78 3.52
N GLU A 384 -18.91 -2.64 4.66
CA GLU A 384 -19.08 -3.70 5.64
C GLU A 384 -19.73 -4.96 5.05
N LYS A 385 -20.72 -4.81 4.14
CA LYS A 385 -21.36 -5.93 3.43
C LYS A 385 -20.37 -6.81 2.68
N PHE A 386 -19.28 -6.21 2.19
CA PHE A 386 -18.28 -6.89 1.36
C PHE A 386 -17.06 -7.31 2.17
N LEU A 387 -16.53 -6.44 3.02
CA LEU A 387 -15.35 -6.73 3.83
C LEU A 387 -15.66 -7.61 5.04
N GLY A 388 -16.86 -7.46 5.60
CA GLY A 388 -17.31 -8.10 6.83
C GLY A 388 -17.14 -7.19 8.05
N GLU A 389 -18.12 -7.23 8.96
CA GLU A 389 -18.11 -6.46 10.22
C GLU A 389 -16.84 -6.76 11.04
N LYS A 390 -16.51 -8.04 11.17
CA LYS A 390 -15.36 -8.50 11.94
C LYS A 390 -14.04 -7.88 11.46
N PHE A 391 -13.84 -7.80 10.15
CA PHE A 391 -12.65 -7.15 9.58
C PHE A 391 -12.60 -5.66 9.89
N ILE A 392 -13.71 -4.94 9.65
CA ILE A 392 -13.76 -3.48 9.88
C ILE A 392 -13.50 -3.17 11.34
N ARG A 393 -14.22 -3.82 12.27
CA ARG A 393 -14.04 -3.62 13.71
C ARG A 393 -12.61 -3.92 14.17
N GLY A 394 -12.05 -5.05 13.74
CA GLY A 394 -10.68 -5.44 14.09
C GLY A 394 -9.63 -4.46 13.56
N TYR A 395 -9.77 -4.04 12.31
CA TYR A 395 -8.86 -3.05 11.72
C TYR A 395 -8.93 -1.70 12.45
N VAL A 396 -10.15 -1.19 12.67
CA VAL A 396 -10.37 0.08 13.38
C VAL A 396 -9.83 0.03 14.80
N ALA A 397 -10.06 -1.06 15.54
CA ALA A 397 -9.55 -1.21 16.91
C ALA A 397 -8.02 -1.15 16.97
N VAL A 398 -7.34 -1.87 16.08
CA VAL A 398 -5.87 -1.84 16.00
C VAL A 398 -5.36 -0.43 15.68
N LYS A 399 -5.98 0.24 14.71
CA LYS A 399 -5.54 1.60 14.33
C LYS A 399 -5.83 2.65 15.39
N ARG A 400 -6.91 2.52 16.16
CA ARG A 400 -7.16 3.35 17.34
C ARG A 400 -6.10 3.13 18.43
N ALA A 401 -5.74 1.89 18.72
CA ALA A 401 -4.68 1.59 19.69
C ALA A 401 -3.33 2.18 19.27
N GLU A 402 -2.96 2.09 17.99
CA GLU A 402 -1.75 2.76 17.45
C GLU A 402 -1.82 4.27 17.63
N HIS A 403 -2.97 4.88 17.36
CA HIS A 403 -3.15 6.32 17.49
C HIS A 403 -3.10 6.78 18.95
N GLU A 404 -3.73 6.06 19.88
CA GLU A 404 -3.64 6.36 21.32
C GLU A 404 -2.20 6.28 21.83
N ASN A 405 -1.40 5.35 21.34
CA ASN A 405 0.02 5.31 21.68
C ASN A 405 0.79 6.50 21.09
N PHE A 406 0.48 6.89 19.86
CA PHE A 406 1.08 8.07 19.25
C PHE A 406 0.78 9.36 20.07
N LYS A 407 -0.45 9.53 20.56
CA LYS A 407 -0.87 10.69 21.36
C LYS A 407 -0.12 10.85 22.68
N ARG A 408 0.51 9.80 23.19
CA ARG A 408 1.33 9.84 24.41
C ARG A 408 2.74 10.36 24.17
N VAL A 409 3.16 10.48 22.91
CA VAL A 409 4.52 10.91 22.56
C VAL A 409 4.59 12.43 22.58
N ILE A 410 5.46 12.99 23.41
CA ILE A 410 5.79 14.41 23.41
C ILE A 410 6.81 14.65 22.30
N SER A 411 6.42 15.38 21.28
CA SER A 411 7.23 15.62 20.10
C SER A 411 8.35 16.66 20.32
N SER A 412 9.36 16.64 19.46
CA SER A 412 10.39 17.67 19.44
C SER A 412 9.80 19.07 19.18
N TRP A 413 8.76 19.16 18.34
CA TRP A 413 8.05 20.41 18.06
C TRP A 413 7.39 21.01 19.32
N GLU A 414 6.76 20.17 20.15
CA GLU A 414 6.15 20.63 21.41
C GLU A 414 7.24 21.13 22.38
N ARG A 415 8.35 20.42 22.48
CA ARG A 415 9.50 20.85 23.30
C ARG A 415 10.09 22.17 22.79
N GLU A 416 10.22 22.33 21.48
CA GLU A 416 10.80 23.52 20.86
C GLU A 416 9.92 24.76 21.07
N PHE A 417 8.62 24.64 20.79
CA PHE A 417 7.73 25.80 20.69
C PHE A 417 6.86 26.06 21.92
N LEU A 418 6.63 25.05 22.76
CA LEU A 418 5.74 25.19 23.91
C LEU A 418 6.47 25.29 25.25
N LEU A 419 7.69 24.74 25.38
CA LEU A 419 8.39 24.61 26.67
C LEU A 419 8.50 25.91 27.47
N LEU A 420 8.73 27.02 26.79
CA LEU A 420 8.88 28.35 27.41
C LEU A 420 7.81 29.35 26.99
N SER A 421 6.84 28.94 26.20
CA SER A 421 5.86 29.83 25.56
C SER A 421 4.45 29.72 26.17
N VAL A 422 4.21 28.72 27.01
CA VAL A 422 2.92 28.48 27.67
C VAL A 422 3.07 28.31 29.15
#